data_977f5c9c5aba40bed1f4e757eda5dfe3
#
_entry.id   977f5c9c5aba40bed1f4e757eda5dfe3
#
_cell.length_a   1.000
_cell.length_b   1.000
_cell.length_c   1.000
_cell.angle_alpha   90.00
_cell.angle_beta   90.00
_cell.angle_gamma   90.00
#
_symmetry.space_group_name_H-M   'P 1'
#
loop_
_entity.id
_entity.type
_entity.pdbx_description
1 polymer ?
#
loop_
_entity_poly.entity_id
_entity_poly.type
_entity_poly.pdbx_seq_one_letter_code
_entity_poly.pdbx_strand_id
1 'polypeptide(L)'
;MRLLLLVPFVVGCANKGNGGASATGSCQPQADNALRFDCDLPTDTDVIVTLEGPEGTLTRAGGPTLTLAGLRPGSTYAWSAAVDGAPIDSGSVTTGQLPELFDDLSFTVTGTDGPATIALPTMCNGQAVVTVVDATGSVVWYQPFDTTATDPTGGLSGFSITAAQTVLVHLDGSRIEEVAQSGATLFSVDGFESPLHHDLARGDDGRTYALFADLWDIDGQDVILDGVYVLDPDGDVVATWELVDHLGAVDVVDSGDKFWASTFPGAVDVSHANAIDPTPSGSAVMSLMLQDTVISVVLDPDDAAFGEVGWVLGPDGAPIVGDALTWLSGAFAGQHHAHVEADGDLWVFDNVGADGPAGERYAIDTDAGTAEQIASYPVDGACDHQGSVFVDDAGVLVTCPTPGRVDLFDADGAVTWSLGVTCGGGAGSGSLTFARAQPITF
;
A
#
# COMPACT_ATOMS: atom_id res chain seq x y z
N MET A 1 9.84 -16.94 -16.79
CA MET A 1 11.28 -16.61 -16.90
C MET A 1 11.33 -15.08 -16.91
N ARG A 2 11.27 -14.47 -15.72
CA ARG A 2 11.22 -13.00 -15.56
C ARG A 2 12.63 -12.45 -15.71
N LEU A 3 12.79 -11.47 -16.59
CA LEU A 3 14.04 -10.74 -16.84
C LEU A 3 14.11 -9.59 -15.80
N LEU A 4 15.07 -9.64 -14.88
CA LEU A 4 15.39 -8.50 -14.02
C LEU A 4 16.03 -7.42 -14.89
N LEU A 5 15.40 -6.26 -14.99
CA LEU A 5 16.02 -5.04 -15.53
C LEU A 5 16.74 -4.33 -14.39
N LEU A 6 18.07 -4.31 -14.46
CA LEU A 6 18.94 -3.50 -13.61
C LEU A 6 18.99 -2.06 -14.17
N VAL A 7 18.60 -1.09 -13.38
CA VAL A 7 18.76 0.34 -13.66
C VAL A 7 20.13 0.78 -13.12
N PRO A 8 21.01 1.41 -13.92
CA PRO A 8 22.32 1.83 -13.43
C PRO A 8 22.25 3.19 -12.72
N PHE A 9 22.66 3.21 -11.46
CA PHE A 9 22.95 4.45 -10.74
C PHE A 9 24.32 5.02 -11.16
N VAL A 10 24.37 6.33 -11.36
CA VAL A 10 25.60 7.07 -11.63
C VAL A 10 26.18 7.61 -10.32
N VAL A 11 27.32 7.11 -9.90
CA VAL A 11 28.06 7.60 -8.72
C VAL A 11 29.24 8.44 -9.14
N GLY A 12 29.35 9.62 -8.56
CA GLY A 12 30.45 10.56 -8.78
C GLY A 12 31.78 10.07 -8.16
N CYS A 13 32.88 10.23 -8.90
CA CYS A 13 34.21 9.83 -8.51
C CYS A 13 34.81 10.70 -7.39
N ALA A 14 35.27 10.06 -6.31
CA ALA A 14 36.24 10.63 -5.38
C ALA A 14 37.61 9.93 -5.49
N ASN A 15 38.67 10.69 -5.37
CA ASN A 15 40.06 10.37 -5.66
C ASN A 15 40.66 9.29 -4.75
N LYS A 16 41.45 8.39 -5.37
CA LYS A 16 42.25 7.34 -4.72
C LYS A 16 43.49 7.90 -4.05
N GLY A 17 43.68 7.60 -2.76
CA GLY A 17 44.95 7.62 -2.08
C GLY A 17 45.44 6.18 -1.87
N ASN A 18 46.66 5.88 -2.39
CA ASN A 18 47.31 4.58 -2.23
C ASN A 18 47.84 4.37 -0.81
N GLY A 19 47.31 3.34 -0.12
CA GLY A 19 47.88 2.85 1.14
C GLY A 19 47.29 1.49 1.40
N GLY A 20 48.08 0.42 1.14
CA GLY A 20 47.62 -0.96 1.28
C GLY A 20 47.40 -1.40 2.73
N ALA A 21 46.23 -1.15 3.22
CA ALA A 21 45.56 -1.92 4.27
C ALA A 21 44.40 -2.62 3.58
N SER A 22 44.28 -3.95 3.75
CA SER A 22 43.06 -4.66 3.39
C SER A 22 41.92 -3.97 4.13
N ALA A 23 41.11 -3.21 3.41
CA ALA A 23 39.93 -2.58 4.01
C ALA A 23 39.02 -3.73 4.48
N THR A 24 38.76 -3.78 5.76
CA THR A 24 37.72 -4.68 6.31
C THR A 24 36.39 -3.94 6.17
N GLY A 25 35.39 -4.63 5.68
CA GLY A 25 34.04 -4.10 5.65
C GLY A 25 33.51 -3.77 7.04
N SER A 26 32.58 -2.87 7.12
CA SER A 26 31.91 -2.50 8.38
C SER A 26 30.41 -2.35 8.18
N CYS A 27 29.63 -2.89 9.11
CA CYS A 27 28.20 -2.63 9.19
C CYS A 27 27.93 -1.84 10.48
N GLN A 28 27.29 -0.68 10.36
CA GLN A 28 26.99 0.19 11.48
C GLN A 28 25.48 0.38 11.60
N PRO A 29 24.93 0.40 12.84
CA PRO A 29 23.52 0.66 13.06
C PRO A 29 23.18 2.08 12.58
N GLN A 30 22.02 2.25 11.96
CA GLN A 30 21.47 3.57 11.69
C GLN A 30 21.09 4.27 13.01
N ALA A 31 21.30 5.58 13.07
CA ALA A 31 21.08 6.32 14.31
C ALA A 31 19.57 6.47 14.65
N ASP A 32 18.73 6.45 13.64
CA ASP A 32 17.28 6.67 13.70
C ASP A 32 16.46 5.38 13.60
N ASN A 33 17.10 4.24 13.31
CA ASN A 33 16.40 2.97 13.21
C ASN A 33 17.19 1.80 13.80
N ALA A 34 16.64 1.22 14.85
CA ALA A 34 17.26 0.14 15.60
C ALA A 34 17.43 -1.18 14.83
N LEU A 35 16.71 -1.36 13.73
CA LEU A 35 16.66 -2.61 12.96
C LEU A 35 17.43 -2.53 11.63
N ARG A 36 18.06 -1.38 11.32
CA ARG A 36 18.81 -1.17 10.07
C ARG A 36 20.28 -0.97 10.30
N PHE A 37 21.10 -1.49 9.37
CA PHE A 37 22.55 -1.33 9.40
C PHE A 37 23.05 -0.92 8.02
N ASP A 38 23.82 0.15 7.96
CA ASP A 38 24.54 0.53 6.76
C ASP A 38 25.87 -0.19 6.72
N CYS A 39 26.09 -0.94 5.65
CA CYS A 39 27.31 -1.71 5.43
C CYS A 39 28.13 -1.08 4.32
N ASP A 40 29.44 -0.97 4.54
CA ASP A 40 30.44 -0.56 3.56
C ASP A 40 31.43 -1.72 3.39
N LEU A 41 31.38 -2.39 2.23
CA LEU A 41 32.08 -3.63 1.96
C LEU A 41 33.30 -3.38 1.06
N PRO A 42 34.40 -4.16 1.21
CA PRO A 42 35.68 -3.90 0.55
C PRO A 42 35.69 -4.40 -0.92
N THR A 43 34.74 -3.90 -1.70
CA THR A 43 34.57 -4.22 -3.13
C THR A 43 34.04 -3.01 -3.87
N ASP A 44 34.04 -3.04 -5.19
CA ASP A 44 33.42 -2.06 -6.10
C ASP A 44 32.36 -2.72 -7.01
N THR A 45 31.97 -3.96 -6.70
CA THR A 45 30.96 -4.72 -7.44
C THR A 45 29.81 -5.13 -6.55
N ASP A 46 28.75 -5.63 -7.15
CA ASP A 46 27.59 -6.17 -6.43
C ASP A 46 27.99 -7.36 -5.55
N VAL A 47 27.33 -7.42 -4.41
CA VAL A 47 27.57 -8.42 -3.36
C VAL A 47 26.30 -9.15 -3.00
N ILE A 48 26.46 -10.37 -2.51
CA ILE A 48 25.42 -11.10 -1.78
C ILE A 48 25.87 -11.19 -0.32
N VAL A 49 25.04 -10.66 0.57
CA VAL A 49 25.21 -10.79 2.02
C VAL A 49 24.25 -11.84 2.54
N THR A 50 24.82 -12.85 3.20
CA THR A 50 24.05 -13.88 3.93
C THR A 50 24.11 -13.57 5.41
N LEU A 51 22.94 -13.57 6.08
CA LEU A 51 22.80 -13.37 7.51
C LEU A 51 22.25 -14.64 8.14
N GLU A 52 22.86 -15.07 9.23
CA GLU A 52 22.40 -16.18 10.06
C GLU A 52 21.89 -15.60 11.39
N GLY A 53 20.59 -15.74 11.64
CA GLY A 53 19.91 -15.18 12.79
C GLY A 53 18.85 -16.12 13.41
N PRO A 54 18.02 -15.63 14.34
CA PRO A 54 17.02 -16.45 15.02
C PRO A 54 15.94 -17.02 14.09
N GLU A 55 15.64 -16.37 12.99
CA GLU A 55 14.70 -16.82 11.96
C GLU A 55 15.33 -17.73 10.89
N GLY A 56 16.62 -18.00 10.99
CA GLY A 56 17.39 -18.78 10.01
C GLY A 56 18.24 -17.90 9.11
N THR A 57 18.41 -18.34 7.86
CA THR A 57 19.26 -17.68 6.87
C THR A 57 18.46 -16.66 6.07
N LEU A 58 18.93 -15.42 6.07
CA LEU A 58 18.43 -14.36 5.21
C LEU A 58 19.49 -14.01 4.15
N THR A 59 19.07 -13.58 2.99
CA THR A 59 19.97 -13.14 1.90
C THR A 59 19.59 -11.75 1.43
N ARG A 60 20.60 -10.89 1.26
CA ARG A 60 20.46 -9.54 0.73
C ARG A 60 21.44 -9.33 -0.42
N ALA A 61 20.98 -8.72 -1.49
CA ALA A 61 21.83 -8.38 -2.64
C ALA A 61 21.90 -6.86 -2.79
N GLY A 62 23.07 -6.35 -3.15
CA GLY A 62 23.26 -4.91 -3.36
C GLY A 62 24.65 -4.57 -3.82
N GLY A 63 24.96 -3.27 -3.89
CA GLY A 63 26.29 -2.76 -4.18
C GLY A 63 27.25 -2.85 -3.00
N PRO A 64 28.45 -2.26 -3.14
CA PRO A 64 29.45 -2.22 -2.07
C PRO A 64 28.97 -1.51 -0.80
N THR A 65 28.06 -0.56 -0.94
CA THR A 65 27.28 0.04 0.14
C THR A 65 25.86 -0.44 0.06
N LEU A 66 25.38 -1.11 1.11
CA LEU A 66 24.00 -1.58 1.20
C LEU A 66 23.46 -1.45 2.62
N THR A 67 22.15 -1.36 2.75
CA THR A 67 21.47 -1.40 4.05
C THR A 67 20.94 -2.81 4.29
N LEU A 68 21.28 -3.39 5.45
CA LEU A 68 20.66 -4.61 5.96
C LEU A 68 19.37 -4.21 6.68
N ALA A 69 18.26 -4.73 6.22
CA ALA A 69 16.92 -4.52 6.76
C ALA A 69 16.15 -5.85 6.83
N GLY A 70 14.97 -5.84 7.44
CA GLY A 70 14.18 -7.05 7.63
C GLY A 70 14.71 -7.91 8.79
N LEU A 71 15.21 -7.29 9.87
CA LEU A 71 15.85 -7.92 11.01
C LEU A 71 14.99 -7.79 12.28
N ARG A 72 14.91 -8.84 13.08
CA ARG A 72 14.16 -8.84 14.35
C ARG A 72 14.84 -8.00 15.43
N PRO A 73 14.10 -7.33 16.32
CA PRO A 73 14.66 -6.55 17.40
C PRO A 73 15.40 -7.39 18.43
N GLY A 74 16.44 -6.81 19.06
CA GLY A 74 17.24 -7.41 20.11
C GLY A 74 17.97 -8.69 19.69
N SER A 75 18.23 -8.90 18.40
CA SER A 75 18.75 -10.11 17.82
C SER A 75 20.17 -9.91 17.28
N THR A 76 20.99 -10.97 17.35
CA THR A 76 22.34 -10.96 16.78
C THR A 76 22.39 -11.82 15.53
N TYR A 77 22.96 -11.25 14.46
CA TYR A 77 23.14 -11.88 13.16
C TYR A 77 24.63 -11.99 12.85
N ALA A 78 25.07 -13.19 12.53
CA ALA A 78 26.36 -13.36 11.85
C ALA A 78 26.14 -13.09 10.36
N TRP A 79 26.98 -12.27 9.75
CA TRP A 79 26.89 -11.98 8.33
C TRP A 79 28.16 -12.38 7.58
N SER A 80 28.00 -12.77 6.33
CA SER A 80 29.08 -13.01 5.38
C SER A 80 28.73 -12.40 4.02
N ALA A 81 29.72 -11.72 3.40
CA ALA A 81 29.57 -11.10 2.08
C ALA A 81 30.40 -11.87 1.04
N ALA A 82 29.82 -12.04 -0.14
CA ALA A 82 30.46 -12.72 -1.26
C ALA A 82 30.22 -11.98 -2.58
N VAL A 83 31.23 -11.99 -3.46
CA VAL A 83 31.17 -11.55 -4.87
C VAL A 83 31.34 -12.79 -5.74
N ASP A 84 30.42 -13.06 -6.63
CA ASP A 84 30.42 -14.24 -7.52
C ASP A 84 30.63 -15.57 -6.73
N GLY A 85 30.08 -15.64 -5.51
CA GLY A 85 30.23 -16.80 -4.61
C GLY A 85 31.56 -16.87 -3.87
N ALA A 86 32.51 -15.97 -4.13
CA ALA A 86 33.77 -15.89 -3.39
C ALA A 86 33.61 -14.99 -2.15
N PRO A 87 33.90 -15.50 -0.93
CA PRO A 87 33.78 -14.70 0.28
C PRO A 87 34.78 -13.55 0.28
N ILE A 88 34.32 -12.34 0.65
CA ILE A 88 35.16 -11.13 0.70
C ILE A 88 35.30 -10.60 2.11
N ASP A 89 34.25 -10.76 2.95
CA ASP A 89 34.26 -10.29 4.33
C ASP A 89 33.17 -10.99 5.17
N SER A 90 33.23 -10.81 6.50
CA SER A 90 32.24 -11.33 7.43
C SER A 90 32.31 -10.61 8.78
N GLY A 91 31.20 -10.67 9.54
CA GLY A 91 31.13 -10.03 10.84
C GLY A 91 29.85 -10.39 11.58
N SER A 92 29.48 -9.55 12.52
CA SER A 92 28.19 -9.67 13.22
C SER A 92 27.58 -8.29 13.48
N VAL A 93 26.26 -8.25 13.49
CA VAL A 93 25.46 -7.08 13.89
C VAL A 93 24.46 -7.50 14.97
N THR A 94 24.12 -6.57 15.85
CA THR A 94 23.08 -6.80 16.87
C THR A 94 22.10 -5.65 16.82
N THR A 95 20.82 -5.97 16.52
CA THR A 95 19.74 -5.00 16.47
C THR A 95 19.40 -4.45 17.85
N GLY A 96 18.95 -3.21 17.91
CA GLY A 96 18.41 -2.61 19.13
C GLY A 96 17.00 -3.11 19.46
N GLN A 97 16.44 -2.56 20.55
CA GLN A 97 15.02 -2.73 20.87
C GLN A 97 14.18 -1.80 20.02
N LEU A 98 12.89 -2.13 19.86
CA LEU A 98 11.94 -1.22 19.24
C LEU A 98 11.81 0.09 20.03
N PRO A 99 11.60 1.23 19.38
CA PRO A 99 11.40 2.50 20.06
C PRO A 99 10.05 2.57 20.80
N GLU A 100 9.91 3.56 21.69
CA GLU A 100 8.73 3.76 22.54
C GLU A 100 7.40 3.84 21.77
N LEU A 101 7.43 4.21 20.49
CA LEU A 101 6.23 4.24 19.65
C LEU A 101 5.54 2.86 19.54
N PHE A 102 6.26 1.76 19.82
CA PHE A 102 5.73 0.40 19.84
C PHE A 102 5.27 -0.08 21.22
N ASP A 103 5.38 0.73 22.28
CA ASP A 103 4.96 0.32 23.62
C ASP A 103 3.44 0.07 23.69
N ASP A 104 2.68 0.81 22.89
CA ASP A 104 1.22 0.69 22.81
C ASP A 104 0.75 -0.16 21.60
N LEU A 105 1.62 -0.49 20.66
CA LEU A 105 1.29 -1.24 19.46
C LEU A 105 1.71 -2.71 19.61
N SER A 106 0.77 -3.63 19.49
CA SER A 106 1.08 -5.05 19.61
C SER A 106 0.51 -5.90 18.48
N PHE A 107 1.25 -6.96 18.16
CA PHE A 107 0.94 -7.91 17.08
C PHE A 107 0.83 -9.30 17.69
N THR A 108 -0.30 -9.98 17.44
CA THR A 108 -0.56 -11.31 17.96
C THR A 108 -0.91 -12.25 16.82
N VAL A 109 -0.17 -13.33 16.68
CA VAL A 109 -0.36 -14.32 15.62
C VAL A 109 -1.06 -15.57 16.14
N THR A 110 -1.96 -16.11 15.33
CA THR A 110 -2.55 -17.43 15.48
C THR A 110 -2.43 -18.20 14.16
N GLY A 111 -2.31 -19.51 14.22
CA GLY A 111 -2.10 -20.35 13.03
C GLY A 111 -0.61 -20.53 12.69
N THR A 112 -0.38 -21.08 11.50
CA THR A 112 0.95 -21.37 10.94
C THR A 112 0.96 -21.00 9.45
N ASP A 113 2.13 -21.04 8.85
CA ASP A 113 2.28 -20.81 7.40
C ASP A 113 1.80 -19.44 6.92
N GLY A 114 2.03 -18.42 7.76
CA GLY A 114 1.74 -17.02 7.40
C GLY A 114 2.63 -16.49 6.27
N PRO A 115 2.30 -15.32 5.71
CA PRO A 115 3.10 -14.67 4.68
C PRO A 115 4.51 -14.40 5.21
N ALA A 116 5.50 -14.36 4.32
CA ALA A 116 6.90 -14.14 4.73
C ALA A 116 7.03 -12.81 5.51
N THR A 117 6.49 -11.74 4.95
CA THR A 117 6.40 -10.42 5.58
C THR A 117 5.23 -9.62 5.01
N ILE A 118 4.58 -8.83 5.86
CA ILE A 118 3.53 -7.88 5.46
C ILE A 118 3.80 -6.50 6.04
N ALA A 119 3.51 -5.49 5.25
CA ALA A 119 3.56 -4.09 5.63
C ALA A 119 2.17 -3.58 6.03
N LEU A 120 2.12 -2.78 7.08
CA LEU A 120 0.91 -2.22 7.67
C LEU A 120 1.11 -0.71 7.90
N PRO A 121 0.31 0.16 7.25
CA PRO A 121 0.26 1.59 7.60
C PRO A 121 -0.54 1.72 8.89
N THR A 122 0.09 2.09 9.98
CA THR A 122 -0.54 2.09 11.31
C THR A 122 -0.52 3.49 11.91
N MET A 123 -1.67 3.93 12.38
CA MET A 123 -1.78 5.08 13.27
C MET A 123 -2.16 4.59 14.67
N CYS A 124 -1.29 4.81 15.64
CA CYS A 124 -1.55 4.47 17.04
C CYS A 124 -1.25 5.68 17.93
N ASN A 125 -2.25 6.14 18.68
CA ASN A 125 -2.14 7.32 19.55
C ASN A 125 -1.60 8.58 18.85
N GLY A 126 -1.97 8.78 17.58
CA GLY A 126 -1.53 9.92 16.75
C GLY A 126 -0.12 9.79 16.19
N GLN A 127 0.52 8.65 16.33
CA GLN A 127 1.82 8.36 15.71
C GLN A 127 1.61 7.53 14.44
N ALA A 128 2.10 8.05 13.32
CA ALA A 128 2.03 7.39 12.03
C ALA A 128 3.29 6.56 11.79
N VAL A 129 3.13 5.28 11.48
CA VAL A 129 4.25 4.38 11.18
C VAL A 129 3.84 3.32 10.17
N VAL A 130 4.66 3.08 9.17
CA VAL A 130 4.57 1.84 8.39
C VAL A 130 5.43 0.81 9.09
N THR A 131 4.81 -0.31 9.44
CA THR A 131 5.44 -1.42 10.16
C THR A 131 5.42 -2.65 9.28
N VAL A 132 6.54 -3.37 9.20
CA VAL A 132 6.58 -4.68 8.57
C VAL A 132 6.74 -5.75 9.65
N VAL A 133 5.85 -6.73 9.62
CA VAL A 133 5.92 -7.89 10.52
C VAL A 133 6.15 -9.17 9.72
N ASP A 134 6.85 -10.13 10.34
CA ASP A 134 7.02 -11.47 9.78
C ASP A 134 5.86 -12.40 10.17
N ALA A 135 5.88 -13.64 9.67
CA ALA A 135 4.88 -14.66 9.95
C ALA A 135 4.66 -14.96 11.45
N THR A 136 5.59 -14.57 12.32
CA THR A 136 5.48 -14.74 13.78
C THR A 136 4.92 -13.52 14.50
N GLY A 137 4.63 -12.42 13.76
CA GLY A 137 4.21 -11.14 14.31
C GLY A 137 5.35 -10.28 14.85
N SER A 138 6.61 -10.68 14.62
CA SER A 138 7.76 -9.86 15.00
C SER A 138 7.91 -8.70 14.03
N VAL A 139 8.08 -7.49 14.56
CA VAL A 139 8.44 -6.32 13.76
C VAL A 139 9.85 -6.52 13.21
N VAL A 140 9.99 -6.47 11.89
CA VAL A 140 11.28 -6.63 11.22
C VAL A 140 11.74 -5.39 10.48
N TRP A 141 10.85 -4.44 10.29
CA TRP A 141 11.14 -3.13 9.70
C TRP A 141 10.08 -2.12 10.14
N TYR A 142 10.44 -0.87 10.23
CA TYR A 142 9.50 0.23 10.47
C TYR A 142 10.01 1.54 9.88
N GLN A 143 9.07 2.42 9.55
CA GLN A 143 9.35 3.80 9.15
C GLN A 143 8.29 4.71 9.80
N PRO A 144 8.69 5.54 10.78
CA PRO A 144 7.81 6.58 11.30
C PRO A 144 7.70 7.74 10.30
N PHE A 145 6.54 8.40 10.31
CA PHE A 145 6.28 9.58 9.50
C PHE A 145 5.83 10.73 10.39
N ASP A 146 6.36 11.91 10.11
CA ASP A 146 5.92 13.13 10.77
C ASP A 146 4.60 13.59 10.13
N THR A 147 3.54 13.58 10.93
CA THR A 147 2.19 14.01 10.53
C THR A 147 1.70 15.08 11.50
N THR A 148 0.93 16.03 10.99
CA THR A 148 0.45 17.19 11.76
C THR A 148 -1.07 17.25 11.90
N ALA A 149 -1.78 16.63 10.97
CA ALA A 149 -3.22 16.71 10.91
C ALA A 149 -3.91 15.68 11.81
N THR A 150 -5.05 16.06 12.34
CA THR A 150 -5.90 15.23 13.22
C THR A 150 -7.28 14.99 12.61
N ASP A 151 -7.52 15.48 11.39
CA ASP A 151 -8.76 15.26 10.66
C ASP A 151 -8.72 13.94 9.86
N PRO A 152 -9.82 13.52 9.25
CA PRO A 152 -9.88 12.25 8.52
C PRO A 152 -8.90 12.12 7.34
N THR A 153 -8.50 13.25 6.73
CA THR A 153 -7.48 13.26 5.68
C THR A 153 -6.06 13.39 6.23
N GLY A 154 -5.96 13.62 7.54
CA GLY A 154 -4.71 13.79 8.25
C GLY A 154 -4.00 12.49 8.58
N GLY A 155 -2.73 12.62 8.91
CA GLY A 155 -1.91 11.49 9.25
C GLY A 155 -1.46 10.67 8.03
N LEU A 156 -1.38 9.37 8.21
CA LEU A 156 -1.03 8.39 7.19
C LEU A 156 -2.33 7.77 6.64
N SER A 157 -2.83 8.28 5.52
CA SER A 157 -4.15 7.91 4.99
C SER A 157 -4.11 7.12 3.69
N GLY A 158 -3.02 7.16 2.93
CA GLY A 158 -2.81 6.30 1.76
C GLY A 158 -1.49 5.55 1.83
N PHE A 159 -1.47 4.34 1.29
CA PHE A 159 -0.34 3.44 1.39
C PHE A 159 -0.32 2.43 0.25
N SER A 160 0.84 2.21 -0.32
CA SER A 160 1.09 1.16 -1.31
C SER A 160 2.55 0.68 -1.24
N ILE A 161 2.76 -0.61 -1.51
CA ILE A 161 4.09 -1.16 -1.78
C ILE A 161 4.29 -1.19 -3.28
N THR A 162 5.34 -0.52 -3.76
CA THR A 162 5.65 -0.47 -5.19
C THR A 162 6.25 -1.78 -5.70
N ALA A 163 6.30 -1.96 -7.02
CA ALA A 163 6.98 -3.10 -7.64
C ALA A 163 8.49 -3.18 -7.26
N ALA A 164 9.10 -2.04 -6.90
CA ALA A 164 10.48 -1.96 -6.41
C ALA A 164 10.61 -2.32 -4.91
N GLN A 165 9.50 -2.73 -4.26
CA GLN A 165 9.45 -3.05 -2.84
C GLN A 165 9.78 -1.84 -1.95
N THR A 166 9.39 -0.66 -2.37
CA THR A 166 9.46 0.59 -1.60
C THR A 166 8.10 0.92 -1.01
N VAL A 167 8.09 1.76 0.00
CA VAL A 167 6.87 2.23 0.68
C VAL A 167 6.46 3.56 0.10
N LEU A 168 5.30 3.62 -0.53
CA LEU A 168 4.68 4.83 -1.06
C LEU A 168 3.51 5.23 -0.15
N VAL A 169 3.48 6.47 0.32
CA VAL A 169 2.45 6.96 1.24
C VAL A 169 1.96 8.35 0.85
N HIS A 170 0.72 8.68 1.19
CA HIS A 170 0.34 10.08 1.30
C HIS A 170 0.04 10.46 2.76
N LEU A 171 0.43 11.69 3.11
CA LEU A 171 0.47 12.20 4.45
C LEU A 171 -0.28 13.53 4.53
N ASP A 172 -1.08 13.69 5.59
CA ASP A 172 -1.80 14.93 5.91
C ASP A 172 -2.66 15.49 4.74
N GLY A 173 -3.12 14.60 3.84
CA GLY A 173 -3.91 14.98 2.67
C GLY A 173 -3.20 15.90 1.67
N SER A 174 -1.89 16.12 1.79
CA SER A 174 -1.19 17.17 1.04
C SER A 174 0.23 16.83 0.59
N ARG A 175 0.76 15.67 0.98
CA ARG A 175 2.13 15.26 0.68
C ARG A 175 2.20 13.79 0.30
N ILE A 176 2.96 13.47 -0.73
CA ILE A 176 3.30 12.09 -1.10
C ILE A 176 4.77 11.86 -0.83
N GLU A 177 5.11 10.73 -0.23
CA GLU A 177 6.49 10.29 -0.02
C GLU A 177 6.68 8.84 -0.47
N GLU A 178 7.84 8.56 -1.06
CA GLU A 178 8.31 7.20 -1.31
C GLU A 178 9.59 6.96 -0.52
N VAL A 179 9.62 5.86 0.23
CA VAL A 179 10.74 5.52 1.11
C VAL A 179 11.27 4.14 0.75
N ALA A 180 12.58 4.05 0.55
CA ALA A 180 13.27 2.77 0.36
C ALA A 180 13.33 1.96 1.65
N GLN A 181 13.58 0.66 1.54
CA GLN A 181 13.81 -0.21 2.70
C GLN A 181 15.01 0.24 3.56
N SER A 182 15.96 0.96 2.98
CA SER A 182 17.05 1.63 3.71
C SER A 182 16.59 2.79 4.59
N GLY A 183 15.35 3.27 4.45
CA GLY A 183 14.82 4.47 5.08
C GLY A 183 15.11 5.76 4.32
N ALA A 184 15.80 5.69 3.21
CA ALA A 184 16.04 6.87 2.38
C ALA A 184 14.75 7.29 1.68
N THR A 185 14.39 8.57 1.78
CA THR A 185 13.34 9.17 0.96
C THR A 185 13.82 9.23 -0.49
N LEU A 186 13.11 8.55 -1.38
CA LEU A 186 13.41 8.50 -2.81
C LEU A 186 12.66 9.59 -3.57
N PHE A 187 11.49 9.94 -3.08
CA PHE A 187 10.57 10.85 -3.72
C PHE A 187 9.76 11.58 -2.63
N SER A 188 9.55 12.87 -2.79
CA SER A 188 8.67 13.65 -1.92
C SER A 188 8.11 14.83 -2.69
N VAL A 189 6.79 14.97 -2.71
CA VAL A 189 6.08 16.06 -3.36
C VAL A 189 4.93 16.55 -2.47
N ASP A 190 4.73 17.86 -2.45
CA ASP A 190 3.66 18.55 -1.72
C ASP A 190 3.02 19.65 -2.58
N GLY A 191 2.04 20.35 -2.01
CA GLY A 191 1.43 21.53 -2.64
C GLY A 191 0.31 21.22 -3.61
N PHE A 192 -0.39 20.10 -3.42
CA PHE A 192 -1.61 19.78 -4.18
C PHE A 192 -2.70 20.79 -3.91
N GLU A 193 -3.46 21.16 -4.97
CA GLU A 193 -4.55 22.13 -4.89
C GLU A 193 -5.74 21.60 -4.12
N SER A 194 -6.05 20.30 -4.31
CA SER A 194 -7.15 19.60 -3.64
C SER A 194 -6.62 18.53 -2.69
N PRO A 195 -7.30 18.25 -1.58
CA PRO A 195 -6.82 17.31 -0.58
C PRO A 195 -6.77 15.87 -1.11
N LEU A 196 -5.62 15.22 -0.90
CA LEU A 196 -5.43 13.80 -1.15
C LEU A 196 -6.16 12.97 -0.09
N HIS A 197 -6.63 11.78 -0.47
CA HIS A 197 -7.27 10.87 0.47
C HIS A 197 -7.17 9.41 0.04
N HIS A 198 -7.45 8.52 0.97
CA HIS A 198 -7.61 7.07 0.88
C HIS A 198 -6.48 6.32 0.17
N ASP A 199 -6.21 6.57 -1.10
CA ASP A 199 -5.33 5.69 -1.86
C ASP A 199 -4.42 6.38 -2.86
N LEU A 200 -3.30 5.74 -3.11
CA LEU A 200 -2.37 6.06 -4.17
C LEU A 200 -1.64 4.80 -4.61
N ALA A 201 -1.23 4.75 -5.86
CA ALA A 201 -0.47 3.64 -6.40
C ALA A 201 0.59 4.08 -7.42
N ARG A 202 1.63 3.29 -7.58
CA ARG A 202 2.66 3.47 -8.62
C ARG A 202 2.43 2.48 -9.74
N GLY A 203 2.22 2.97 -10.96
CA GLY A 203 2.14 2.14 -12.15
C GLY A 203 3.51 1.60 -12.60
N ASP A 204 3.48 0.60 -13.47
CA ASP A 204 4.68 -0.01 -14.07
C ASP A 204 5.46 0.99 -14.94
N ASP A 205 4.81 2.04 -15.42
CA ASP A 205 5.40 3.16 -16.16
C ASP A 205 6.16 4.16 -15.27
N GLY A 206 6.10 3.98 -13.96
CA GLY A 206 6.72 4.84 -12.96
C GLY A 206 5.88 6.06 -12.57
N ARG A 207 4.69 6.27 -13.15
CA ARG A 207 3.76 7.32 -12.75
C ARG A 207 3.08 6.98 -11.43
N THR A 208 2.76 8.01 -10.65
CA THR A 208 1.97 7.89 -9.42
C THR A 208 0.56 8.38 -9.69
N TYR A 209 -0.41 7.60 -9.25
CA TYR A 209 -1.83 7.90 -9.31
C TYR A 209 -2.31 8.13 -7.88
N ALA A 210 -2.89 9.29 -7.59
CA ALA A 210 -3.32 9.64 -6.25
C ALA A 210 -4.74 10.19 -6.25
N LEU A 211 -5.60 9.66 -5.40
CA LEU A 211 -6.97 10.14 -5.24
C LEU A 211 -6.99 11.50 -4.56
N PHE A 212 -7.82 12.40 -5.06
CA PHE A 212 -8.14 13.66 -4.41
C PHE A 212 -9.65 13.91 -4.44
N ALA A 213 -10.13 14.80 -3.57
CA ALA A 213 -11.51 15.24 -3.56
C ALA A 213 -11.62 16.76 -3.80
N ASP A 214 -12.66 17.18 -4.49
CA ASP A 214 -12.93 18.58 -4.72
C ASP A 214 -14.41 18.92 -4.56
N LEU A 215 -14.70 20.23 -4.43
CA LEU A 215 -16.03 20.77 -4.19
C LEU A 215 -16.66 21.28 -5.48
N TRP A 216 -17.86 20.77 -5.80
CA TRP A 216 -18.62 21.12 -6.99
C TRP A 216 -20.02 21.63 -6.64
N ASP A 217 -20.58 22.51 -7.47
CA ASP A 217 -21.98 22.91 -7.39
C ASP A 217 -22.79 22.09 -8.40
N ILE A 218 -23.68 21.24 -7.90
CA ILE A 218 -24.64 20.50 -8.72
C ILE A 218 -26.05 20.97 -8.34
N ASP A 219 -26.70 21.68 -9.25
CA ASP A 219 -28.06 22.23 -9.10
C ASP A 219 -28.25 23.11 -7.84
N GLY A 220 -27.20 23.82 -7.43
CA GLY A 220 -27.20 24.73 -6.28
C GLY A 220 -26.89 24.04 -4.95
N GLN A 221 -26.40 22.81 -4.99
CA GLN A 221 -25.91 22.08 -3.82
C GLN A 221 -24.41 21.85 -3.94
N ASP A 222 -23.69 22.14 -2.87
CA ASP A 222 -22.28 21.81 -2.73
C ASP A 222 -22.13 20.29 -2.57
N VAL A 223 -21.40 19.65 -3.50
CA VAL A 223 -21.11 18.22 -3.50
C VAL A 223 -19.62 17.98 -3.54
N ILE A 224 -19.18 16.87 -2.95
CA ILE A 224 -17.81 16.40 -2.99
C ILE A 224 -17.74 15.28 -4.02
N LEU A 225 -16.82 15.43 -4.96
CA LEU A 225 -16.52 14.44 -5.98
C LEU A 225 -15.02 14.20 -6.04
N ASP A 226 -14.67 13.00 -6.40
CA ASP A 226 -13.29 12.54 -6.45
C ASP A 226 -12.66 12.78 -7.82
N GLY A 227 -11.33 12.83 -7.82
CA GLY A 227 -10.51 12.86 -9.01
C GLY A 227 -9.19 12.11 -8.79
N VAL A 228 -8.37 12.08 -9.82
CA VAL A 228 -7.05 11.44 -9.81
C VAL A 228 -6.01 12.43 -10.31
N TYR A 229 -4.99 12.70 -9.51
CA TYR A 229 -3.75 13.28 -9.99
C TYR A 229 -2.87 12.18 -10.60
N VAL A 230 -2.36 12.44 -11.79
CA VAL A 230 -1.33 11.62 -12.44
C VAL A 230 -0.02 12.38 -12.36
N LEU A 231 0.94 11.83 -11.62
CA LEU A 231 2.25 12.42 -11.45
C LEU A 231 3.28 11.63 -12.27
N ASP A 232 4.22 12.34 -12.88
CA ASP A 232 5.36 11.69 -13.51
C ASP A 232 6.37 11.14 -12.46
N PRO A 233 7.42 10.42 -12.88
CA PRO A 233 8.42 9.90 -11.94
C PRO A 233 9.20 10.97 -11.16
N ASP A 234 9.21 12.22 -11.62
CA ASP A 234 9.87 13.36 -10.95
C ASP A 234 8.93 14.05 -9.94
N GLY A 235 7.62 13.72 -9.96
CA GLY A 235 6.59 14.24 -9.05
C GLY A 235 5.79 15.42 -9.59
N ASP A 236 5.99 15.80 -10.83
CA ASP A 236 5.18 16.83 -11.45
C ASP A 236 3.80 16.27 -11.84
N VAL A 237 2.71 16.98 -11.51
CA VAL A 237 1.37 16.63 -11.96
C VAL A 237 1.29 16.85 -13.46
N VAL A 238 1.20 15.77 -14.22
CA VAL A 238 1.16 15.80 -15.71
C VAL A 238 -0.25 15.71 -16.26
N ALA A 239 -1.19 15.18 -15.48
CA ALA A 239 -2.61 15.16 -15.85
C ALA A 239 -3.49 15.11 -14.58
N THR A 240 -4.74 15.51 -14.76
CA THR A 240 -5.80 15.42 -13.75
C THR A 240 -7.04 14.85 -14.41
N TRP A 241 -7.66 13.88 -13.76
CA TRP A 241 -8.96 13.34 -14.14
C TRP A 241 -9.98 13.65 -13.06
N GLU A 242 -11.19 14.06 -13.45
CA GLU A 242 -12.23 14.48 -12.52
C GLU A 242 -13.54 13.75 -12.82
N LEU A 243 -14.11 13.12 -11.79
CA LEU A 243 -15.34 12.33 -11.92
C LEU A 243 -16.54 13.17 -12.44
N VAL A 244 -16.57 14.46 -12.11
CA VAL A 244 -17.67 15.36 -12.52
C VAL A 244 -17.93 15.35 -14.02
N ASP A 245 -16.88 15.20 -14.83
CA ASP A 245 -16.99 15.20 -16.30
C ASP A 245 -17.63 13.91 -16.85
N HIS A 246 -17.77 12.89 -16.00
CA HIS A 246 -18.25 11.55 -16.35
C HIS A 246 -19.56 11.17 -15.64
N LEU A 247 -20.16 12.13 -14.93
CA LEU A 247 -21.45 11.91 -14.28
C LEU A 247 -22.62 12.11 -15.25
N GLY A 248 -23.55 11.15 -15.21
CA GLY A 248 -24.89 11.33 -15.78
C GLY A 248 -25.78 12.19 -14.87
N ALA A 249 -27.09 11.97 -14.94
CA ALA A 249 -28.01 12.60 -13.99
C ALA A 249 -27.81 11.99 -12.59
N VAL A 250 -27.40 12.79 -11.64
CA VAL A 250 -27.16 12.40 -10.24
C VAL A 250 -28.27 12.92 -9.37
N ASP A 251 -28.93 12.03 -8.64
CA ASP A 251 -29.73 12.43 -7.48
C ASP A 251 -28.76 12.62 -6.31
N VAL A 252 -28.50 13.86 -5.93
CA VAL A 252 -27.65 14.17 -4.77
C VAL A 252 -28.38 13.76 -3.49
N VAL A 253 -28.01 12.62 -2.94
CA VAL A 253 -28.57 12.10 -1.70
C VAL A 253 -27.50 12.15 -0.60
N ASP A 254 -27.81 12.84 0.50
CA ASP A 254 -26.93 12.84 1.68
C ASP A 254 -26.88 11.42 2.27
N SER A 255 -25.75 10.73 2.07
CA SER A 255 -25.48 9.41 2.64
C SER A 255 -25.38 9.42 4.17
N GLY A 256 -25.23 10.62 4.76
CA GLY A 256 -24.93 10.80 6.17
C GLY A 256 -23.46 10.59 6.52
N ASP A 257 -22.61 10.30 5.55
CA ASP A 257 -21.16 10.23 5.75
C ASP A 257 -20.61 11.56 6.28
N LYS A 258 -19.63 11.50 7.17
CA LYS A 258 -19.04 12.67 7.83
C LYS A 258 -17.51 12.73 7.65
N PHE A 259 -16.95 11.90 6.79
CA PHE A 259 -15.52 11.88 6.52
C PHE A 259 -15.01 13.29 6.14
N TRP A 260 -15.72 13.98 5.25
CA TRP A 260 -15.35 15.30 4.76
C TRP A 260 -15.87 16.49 5.58
N ALA A 261 -16.56 16.24 6.71
CA ALA A 261 -17.26 17.31 7.44
C ALA A 261 -16.35 18.43 7.96
N SER A 262 -15.08 18.15 8.21
CA SER A 262 -14.09 19.16 8.63
C SER A 262 -13.49 19.92 7.45
N THR A 263 -13.28 19.27 6.33
CA THR A 263 -12.65 19.84 5.14
C THR A 263 -13.64 20.62 4.28
N PHE A 264 -14.83 20.06 4.05
CA PHE A 264 -15.91 20.62 3.25
C PHE A 264 -17.23 20.73 4.07
N PRO A 265 -17.32 21.68 5.01
CA PRO A 265 -18.47 21.77 5.92
C PRO A 265 -19.79 22.01 5.18
N GLY A 266 -20.74 21.09 5.31
CA GLY A 266 -22.08 21.19 4.74
C GLY A 266 -22.22 20.68 3.31
N ALA A 267 -21.15 20.28 2.66
CA ALA A 267 -21.23 19.60 1.38
C ALA A 267 -21.66 18.13 1.53
N VAL A 268 -22.20 17.56 0.47
CA VAL A 268 -22.64 16.16 0.42
C VAL A 268 -21.57 15.35 -0.32
N ASP A 269 -21.08 14.31 0.32
CA ASP A 269 -20.22 13.32 -0.33
C ASP A 269 -21.05 12.38 -1.20
N VAL A 270 -20.70 12.29 -2.47
CA VAL A 270 -21.47 11.53 -3.49
C VAL A 270 -20.73 10.31 -3.98
N SER A 271 -19.42 10.37 -4.12
CA SER A 271 -18.63 9.28 -4.72
C SER A 271 -17.80 8.50 -3.70
N HIS A 272 -17.04 9.18 -2.86
CA HIS A 272 -16.15 8.61 -1.86
C HIS A 272 -15.24 7.54 -2.44
N ALA A 273 -14.39 7.95 -3.41
CA ALA A 273 -13.40 7.04 -3.97
C ALA A 273 -12.43 6.58 -2.89
N ASN A 274 -12.10 5.29 -2.86
CA ASN A 274 -11.29 4.73 -1.78
C ASN A 274 -10.23 3.71 -2.24
N ALA A 275 -10.14 3.46 -3.55
CA ALA A 275 -9.06 2.68 -4.16
C ALA A 275 -8.76 3.18 -5.57
N ILE A 276 -7.49 3.14 -5.94
CA ILE A 276 -6.98 3.38 -7.29
C ILE A 276 -5.88 2.36 -7.59
N ASP A 277 -6.05 1.59 -8.66
CA ASP A 277 -5.08 0.57 -9.08
C ASP A 277 -4.75 0.73 -10.56
N PRO A 278 -3.54 1.22 -10.92
CA PRO A 278 -3.11 1.33 -12.29
C PRO A 278 -2.81 -0.03 -12.89
N THR A 279 -3.38 -0.30 -14.07
CA THR A 279 -3.14 -1.52 -14.82
C THR A 279 -2.01 -1.36 -15.84
N PRO A 280 -1.35 -2.45 -16.26
CA PRO A 280 -0.31 -2.37 -17.29
C PRO A 280 -0.78 -1.86 -18.65
N SER A 281 -2.09 -1.77 -18.89
CA SER A 281 -2.68 -1.25 -20.13
C SER A 281 -2.78 0.28 -20.20
N GLY A 282 -2.38 1.00 -19.14
CA GLY A 282 -2.52 2.47 -19.04
C GLY A 282 -3.89 2.91 -18.53
N SER A 283 -4.75 1.97 -18.18
CA SER A 283 -5.99 2.25 -17.44
C SER A 283 -5.74 2.13 -15.94
N ALA A 284 -6.67 2.63 -15.14
CA ALA A 284 -6.73 2.34 -13.70
C ALA A 284 -8.14 1.87 -13.32
N VAL A 285 -8.20 1.03 -12.30
CA VAL A 285 -9.46 0.65 -11.65
C VAL A 285 -9.66 1.54 -10.45
N MET A 286 -10.86 2.10 -10.27
CA MET A 286 -11.20 2.98 -9.17
C MET A 286 -12.50 2.51 -8.50
N SER A 287 -12.50 2.45 -7.17
CA SER A 287 -13.66 2.11 -6.35
C SER A 287 -14.36 3.37 -5.86
N LEU A 288 -15.66 3.48 -6.11
CA LEU A 288 -16.56 4.56 -5.68
C LEU A 288 -17.53 4.00 -4.64
N MET A 289 -17.16 4.09 -3.37
CA MET A 289 -17.84 3.40 -2.26
C MET A 289 -19.31 3.77 -2.11
N LEU A 290 -19.63 5.08 -2.14
CA LEU A 290 -21.02 5.54 -1.94
C LEU A 290 -21.93 5.26 -3.14
N GLN A 291 -21.36 4.83 -4.26
CA GLN A 291 -22.10 4.41 -5.46
C GLN A 291 -22.16 2.88 -5.59
N ASP A 292 -21.56 2.12 -4.67
CA ASP A 292 -21.39 0.66 -4.79
C ASP A 292 -20.85 0.28 -6.17
N THR A 293 -19.88 1.05 -6.68
CA THR A 293 -19.45 0.98 -8.08
C THR A 293 -17.93 0.93 -8.18
N VAL A 294 -17.45 0.10 -9.11
CA VAL A 294 -16.05 0.08 -9.55
C VAL A 294 -16.01 0.45 -11.03
N ILE A 295 -15.07 1.30 -11.40
CA ILE A 295 -14.89 1.75 -12.79
C ILE A 295 -13.47 1.50 -13.26
N SER A 296 -13.31 1.32 -14.58
CA SER A 296 -12.02 1.38 -15.27
C SER A 296 -11.92 2.69 -16.04
N VAL A 297 -10.82 3.40 -15.88
CA VAL A 297 -10.58 4.71 -16.52
C VAL A 297 -9.23 4.69 -17.23
N VAL A 298 -9.14 5.22 -18.44
CA VAL A 298 -7.87 5.43 -19.14
C VAL A 298 -7.16 6.64 -18.52
N LEU A 299 -6.05 6.41 -17.83
CA LEU A 299 -5.30 7.46 -17.13
C LEU A 299 -3.87 7.66 -17.66
N ASP A 300 -3.50 7.01 -18.78
CA ASP A 300 -2.26 7.33 -19.49
C ASP A 300 -2.42 8.66 -20.21
N PRO A 301 -1.73 9.75 -19.80
CA PRO A 301 -1.87 11.06 -20.41
C PRO A 301 -1.33 11.12 -21.86
N ASP A 302 -0.58 10.11 -22.29
CA ASP A 302 -0.11 10.00 -23.67
C ASP A 302 -1.09 9.23 -24.58
N ASP A 303 -2.14 8.60 -24.02
CA ASP A 303 -3.20 7.94 -24.78
C ASP A 303 -4.24 8.96 -25.26
N ALA A 304 -4.67 8.81 -26.52
CA ALA A 304 -5.71 9.66 -27.10
C ALA A 304 -7.09 9.51 -26.42
N ALA A 305 -7.31 8.37 -25.73
CA ALA A 305 -8.49 8.07 -24.96
C ALA A 305 -8.38 8.50 -23.48
N PHE A 306 -7.35 9.29 -23.12
CA PHE A 306 -7.20 9.76 -21.74
C PHE A 306 -8.51 10.31 -21.18
N GLY A 307 -8.90 9.83 -20.01
CA GLY A 307 -10.10 10.21 -19.30
C GLY A 307 -11.34 9.37 -19.67
N GLU A 308 -11.33 8.58 -20.74
CA GLU A 308 -12.48 7.75 -21.07
C GLU A 308 -12.71 6.66 -20.01
N VAL A 309 -13.98 6.49 -19.58
CA VAL A 309 -14.41 5.39 -18.72
C VAL A 309 -14.64 4.17 -19.58
N GLY A 310 -13.82 3.13 -19.39
CA GLY A 310 -13.87 1.91 -20.17
C GLY A 310 -15.07 1.04 -19.80
N TRP A 311 -15.17 0.64 -18.53
CA TRP A 311 -16.31 -0.12 -18.03
C TRP A 311 -16.75 0.34 -16.63
N VAL A 312 -18.00 0.04 -16.32
CA VAL A 312 -18.64 0.36 -15.03
C VAL A 312 -19.27 -0.92 -14.48
N LEU A 313 -18.90 -1.31 -13.27
CA LEU A 313 -19.49 -2.43 -12.54
C LEU A 313 -20.12 -1.92 -11.26
N GLY A 314 -21.44 -1.98 -11.17
CA GLY A 314 -22.20 -1.45 -10.03
C GLY A 314 -23.69 -1.76 -10.16
N PRO A 315 -24.54 -1.16 -9.33
CA PRO A 315 -25.97 -1.33 -9.41
C PRO A 315 -26.55 -0.78 -10.72
N ASP A 316 -27.71 -1.31 -11.15
CA ASP A 316 -28.44 -0.79 -12.30
C ASP A 316 -28.75 0.70 -12.12
N GLY A 317 -28.31 1.51 -13.09
CA GLY A 317 -28.55 2.95 -13.09
C GLY A 317 -27.49 3.75 -12.29
N ALA A 318 -26.34 3.18 -12.03
CA ALA A 318 -25.19 3.95 -11.54
C ALA A 318 -24.99 5.22 -12.38
N PRO A 319 -24.75 6.39 -11.74
CA PRO A 319 -24.75 7.66 -12.45
C PRO A 319 -23.47 7.92 -13.29
N ILE A 320 -22.67 6.91 -13.52
CA ILE A 320 -21.40 7.02 -14.25
C ILE A 320 -21.61 6.68 -15.72
N VAL A 321 -21.07 7.52 -16.60
CA VAL A 321 -21.11 7.31 -18.05
C VAL A 321 -19.96 6.38 -18.46
N GLY A 322 -20.30 5.19 -18.96
CA GLY A 322 -19.36 4.18 -19.42
C GLY A 322 -20.10 2.90 -19.85
N ASP A 323 -19.38 1.90 -20.29
CA ASP A 323 -19.93 0.60 -20.67
C ASP A 323 -20.27 -0.22 -19.43
N ALA A 324 -21.57 -0.31 -19.09
CA ALA A 324 -22.03 -1.04 -17.91
C ALA A 324 -21.86 -2.55 -18.08
N LEU A 325 -21.20 -3.18 -17.11
CA LEU A 325 -21.14 -4.63 -17.01
C LEU A 325 -22.37 -5.19 -16.29
N THR A 326 -22.81 -6.35 -16.73
CA THR A 326 -23.96 -7.05 -16.13
C THR A 326 -23.48 -8.12 -15.15
N TRP A 327 -24.01 -8.12 -13.93
CA TRP A 327 -23.76 -9.17 -12.96
C TRP A 327 -24.36 -10.52 -13.43
N LEU A 328 -23.52 -11.54 -13.55
CA LEU A 328 -23.97 -12.93 -13.71
C LEU A 328 -24.21 -13.58 -12.34
N SER A 329 -23.38 -13.26 -11.37
CA SER A 329 -23.52 -13.65 -9.96
C SER A 329 -22.76 -12.69 -9.05
N GLY A 330 -23.12 -12.66 -7.76
CA GLY A 330 -22.53 -11.78 -6.77
C GLY A 330 -22.99 -10.33 -6.93
N ALA A 331 -22.53 -9.51 -6.05
CA ALA A 331 -22.55 -8.04 -6.03
C ALA A 331 -21.82 -7.61 -4.78
N PHE A 332 -21.21 -6.42 -4.77
CA PHE A 332 -20.59 -5.81 -3.61
C PHE A 332 -21.31 -4.54 -3.21
N ALA A 333 -21.09 -4.10 -1.97
CA ALA A 333 -21.60 -2.82 -1.47
C ALA A 333 -20.67 -2.23 -0.42
N GLY A 334 -20.52 -0.90 -0.44
CA GLY A 334 -19.60 -0.18 0.46
C GLY A 334 -18.15 -0.63 0.33
N GLN A 335 -17.78 -1.12 -0.85
CA GLN A 335 -16.52 -1.81 -1.09
C GLN A 335 -15.30 -0.90 -0.95
N HIS A 336 -14.16 -1.54 -0.65
CA HIS A 336 -12.83 -0.93 -0.60
C HIS A 336 -11.83 -1.74 -1.42
N HIS A 337 -10.68 -1.14 -1.70
CA HIS A 337 -9.51 -1.79 -2.28
C HIS A 337 -9.81 -2.61 -3.55
N ALA A 338 -10.49 -1.98 -4.53
CA ALA A 338 -10.66 -2.61 -5.83
C ALA A 338 -9.32 -2.58 -6.62
N HIS A 339 -8.91 -3.72 -7.15
CA HIS A 339 -7.72 -3.85 -8.00
C HIS A 339 -7.88 -5.00 -8.97
N VAL A 340 -7.04 -5.03 -10.01
CA VAL A 340 -7.05 -6.09 -11.03
C VAL A 340 -5.73 -6.84 -11.02
N GLU A 341 -5.79 -8.13 -10.81
CA GLU A 341 -4.63 -9.01 -10.85
C GLU A 341 -4.18 -9.32 -12.30
N ALA A 342 -2.98 -9.87 -12.44
CA ALA A 342 -2.36 -10.14 -13.74
C ALA A 342 -3.15 -11.09 -14.65
N ASP A 343 -4.08 -11.87 -14.11
CA ASP A 343 -5.02 -12.75 -14.85
C ASP A 343 -6.25 -12.00 -15.39
N GLY A 344 -6.44 -10.74 -15.02
CA GLY A 344 -7.53 -9.88 -15.43
C GLY A 344 -8.75 -9.91 -14.51
N ASP A 345 -8.71 -10.68 -13.42
CA ASP A 345 -9.80 -10.73 -12.46
C ASP A 345 -9.77 -9.52 -11.52
N LEU A 346 -10.96 -8.99 -11.25
CA LEU A 346 -11.17 -7.94 -10.28
C LEU A 346 -11.24 -8.51 -8.86
N TRP A 347 -10.49 -7.93 -7.95
CA TRP A 347 -10.58 -8.18 -6.52
C TRP A 347 -11.09 -6.96 -5.79
N VAL A 348 -11.99 -7.16 -4.83
CA VAL A 348 -12.53 -6.11 -3.97
C VAL A 348 -12.65 -6.61 -2.53
N PHE A 349 -12.56 -5.71 -1.57
CA PHE A 349 -13.03 -5.98 -0.22
C PHE A 349 -14.46 -5.45 -0.09
N ASP A 350 -15.43 -6.35 0.00
CA ASP A 350 -16.84 -6.02 0.21
C ASP A 350 -17.12 -5.84 1.70
N ASN A 351 -17.57 -4.63 2.11
CA ASN A 351 -17.84 -4.34 3.52
C ASN A 351 -19.28 -4.70 3.95
N VAL A 352 -20.23 -4.68 3.02
CA VAL A 352 -21.67 -4.72 3.32
C VAL A 352 -22.42 -5.77 2.51
N GLY A 353 -21.69 -6.67 1.86
CA GLY A 353 -22.29 -7.74 1.06
C GLY A 353 -23.33 -8.58 1.80
N ALA A 354 -24.17 -9.29 1.04
CA ALA A 354 -25.30 -10.04 1.58
C ALA A 354 -24.90 -11.12 2.60
N ASP A 355 -23.70 -11.66 2.50
CA ASP A 355 -23.15 -12.71 3.35
C ASP A 355 -22.17 -12.17 4.42
N GLY A 356 -22.05 -10.85 4.55
CA GLY A 356 -21.12 -10.14 5.44
C GLY A 356 -19.82 -9.73 4.73
N PRO A 357 -18.87 -9.11 5.46
CA PRO A 357 -17.65 -8.59 4.88
C PRO A 357 -16.75 -9.72 4.38
N ALA A 358 -16.18 -9.53 3.19
CA ALA A 358 -15.35 -10.54 2.52
C ALA A 358 -14.34 -9.91 1.53
N GLY A 359 -13.21 -10.59 1.32
CA GLY A 359 -12.43 -10.42 0.10
C GLY A 359 -13.09 -11.19 -1.03
N GLU A 360 -13.36 -10.55 -2.16
CA GLU A 360 -14.10 -11.16 -3.26
C GLU A 360 -13.34 -11.07 -4.57
N ARG A 361 -13.51 -12.08 -5.42
CA ARG A 361 -12.90 -12.17 -6.74
C ARG A 361 -13.98 -12.30 -7.81
N TYR A 362 -13.87 -11.49 -8.86
CA TYR A 362 -14.78 -11.45 -9.99
C TYR A 362 -14.04 -11.66 -11.30
N ALA A 363 -14.52 -12.61 -12.12
CA ALA A 363 -14.11 -12.70 -13.51
C ALA A 363 -14.81 -11.60 -14.31
N ILE A 364 -14.03 -10.77 -14.99
CA ILE A 364 -14.52 -9.67 -15.84
C ILE A 364 -14.38 -10.06 -17.30
N ASP A 365 -15.48 -10.07 -18.02
CA ASP A 365 -15.51 -10.28 -19.49
C ASP A 365 -16.03 -9.00 -20.15
N THR A 366 -15.12 -8.15 -20.57
CA THR A 366 -15.44 -6.85 -21.21
C THR A 366 -16.02 -7.04 -22.61
N ASP A 367 -15.69 -8.12 -23.32
CA ASP A 367 -16.25 -8.44 -24.64
C ASP A 367 -17.71 -8.87 -24.53
N ALA A 368 -18.04 -9.66 -23.52
CA ALA A 368 -19.41 -10.06 -23.22
C ALA A 368 -20.19 -9.02 -22.42
N GLY A 369 -19.51 -8.06 -21.81
CA GLY A 369 -20.10 -7.05 -20.92
C GLY A 369 -20.62 -7.65 -19.61
N THR A 370 -19.88 -8.59 -18.99
CA THR A 370 -20.34 -9.32 -17.80
C THR A 370 -19.30 -9.42 -16.70
N ALA A 371 -19.78 -9.59 -15.45
CA ALA A 371 -18.97 -9.90 -14.28
C ALA A 371 -19.59 -11.08 -13.52
N GLU A 372 -18.76 -12.00 -13.06
CA GLU A 372 -19.17 -13.20 -12.32
C GLU A 372 -18.31 -13.35 -11.07
N GLN A 373 -18.93 -13.44 -9.89
CA GLN A 373 -18.22 -13.77 -8.65
C GLN A 373 -17.74 -15.22 -8.72
N ILE A 374 -16.41 -15.41 -8.61
CA ILE A 374 -15.79 -16.73 -8.72
C ILE A 374 -15.15 -17.19 -7.41
N ALA A 375 -14.92 -16.30 -6.45
CA ALA A 375 -14.47 -16.66 -5.10
C ALA A 375 -14.92 -15.61 -4.06
N SER A 376 -15.04 -16.06 -2.80
CA SER A 376 -15.31 -15.21 -1.65
C SER A 376 -14.55 -15.73 -0.43
N TYR A 377 -13.95 -14.85 0.34
CA TYR A 377 -13.12 -15.09 1.53
C TYR A 377 -13.70 -14.31 2.71
N PRO A 378 -14.72 -14.86 3.39
CA PRO A 378 -15.45 -14.14 4.43
C PRO A 378 -14.60 -13.97 5.67
N VAL A 379 -14.70 -12.79 6.30
CA VAL A 379 -14.03 -12.49 7.56
C VAL A 379 -15.03 -12.47 8.70
N ASP A 380 -14.61 -12.94 9.88
CA ASP A 380 -15.43 -12.92 11.06
C ASP A 380 -15.53 -11.52 11.67
N GLY A 381 -16.74 -11.06 11.95
CA GLY A 381 -17.01 -9.81 12.63
C GLY A 381 -17.44 -8.68 11.70
N ALA A 382 -17.53 -7.49 12.24
CA ALA A 382 -17.87 -6.29 11.48
C ALA A 382 -16.60 -5.65 10.91
N CYS A 383 -16.65 -5.28 9.63
CA CYS A 383 -15.63 -4.52 8.93
C CYS A 383 -16.28 -3.28 8.31
N ASP A 384 -16.70 -2.36 9.16
CA ASP A 384 -17.57 -1.25 8.74
C ASP A 384 -16.85 -0.22 7.88
N HIS A 385 -15.53 -0.17 7.93
CA HIS A 385 -14.70 0.83 7.23
C HIS A 385 -13.40 0.23 6.72
N GLN A 386 -12.92 0.72 5.58
CA GLN A 386 -11.66 0.29 4.99
C GLN A 386 -11.64 -1.22 4.72
N GLY A 387 -10.46 -1.80 4.68
CA GLY A 387 -10.26 -3.21 4.36
C GLY A 387 -9.53 -3.40 3.04
N SER A 388 -8.93 -4.56 2.89
CA SER A 388 -8.21 -4.88 1.67
C SER A 388 -8.13 -6.38 1.44
N VAL A 389 -7.91 -6.75 0.20
CA VAL A 389 -7.61 -8.12 -0.21
C VAL A 389 -6.37 -8.09 -1.10
N PHE A 390 -5.41 -8.98 -0.86
CA PHE A 390 -4.21 -9.16 -1.69
C PHE A 390 -4.00 -10.65 -1.94
N VAL A 391 -3.36 -10.95 -3.05
CA VAL A 391 -2.95 -12.31 -3.40
C VAL A 391 -1.44 -12.39 -3.33
N ASP A 392 -0.91 -13.41 -2.64
CA ASP A 392 0.50 -13.74 -2.65
C ASP A 392 0.73 -15.25 -2.86
N ASP A 393 1.99 -15.68 -2.85
CA ASP A 393 2.32 -17.09 -3.02
C ASP A 393 1.79 -17.99 -1.87
N ALA A 394 1.48 -17.41 -0.71
CA ALA A 394 0.96 -18.14 0.46
C ALA A 394 -0.58 -18.29 0.42
N GLY A 395 -1.30 -17.42 -0.31
CA GLY A 395 -2.75 -17.46 -0.42
C GLY A 395 -3.38 -16.09 -0.58
N VAL A 396 -4.61 -15.92 -0.07
CA VAL A 396 -5.37 -14.68 -0.12
C VAL A 396 -5.33 -14.00 1.24
N LEU A 397 -4.72 -12.82 1.30
CA LEU A 397 -4.59 -12.00 2.49
C LEU A 397 -5.74 -11.01 2.57
N VAL A 398 -6.58 -11.13 3.57
CA VAL A 398 -7.74 -10.25 3.78
C VAL A 398 -7.57 -9.45 5.06
N THR A 399 -7.68 -8.13 4.95
CA THR A 399 -7.55 -7.21 6.08
C THR A 399 -8.92 -6.68 6.50
N CYS A 400 -9.23 -6.82 7.78
CA CYS A 400 -10.42 -6.25 8.43
C CYS A 400 -9.97 -5.27 9.53
N PRO A 401 -9.93 -3.96 9.27
CA PRO A 401 -9.33 -2.98 10.19
C PRO A 401 -10.11 -2.75 11.47
N THR A 402 -11.44 -2.80 11.42
CA THR A 402 -12.30 -2.51 12.59
C THR A 402 -11.96 -3.38 13.81
N PRO A 403 -11.82 -4.73 13.70
CA PRO A 403 -11.32 -5.56 14.79
C PRO A 403 -9.79 -5.61 14.89
N GLY A 404 -9.07 -4.91 14.00
CA GLY A 404 -7.60 -4.96 13.95
C GLY A 404 -7.07 -6.32 13.48
N ARG A 405 -7.58 -6.89 12.38
CA ARG A 405 -7.28 -8.26 11.98
C ARG A 405 -6.85 -8.37 10.52
N VAL A 406 -5.90 -9.27 10.28
CA VAL A 406 -5.49 -9.71 8.94
C VAL A 406 -5.54 -11.24 8.93
N ASP A 407 -6.23 -11.82 7.95
CA ASP A 407 -6.36 -13.27 7.77
C ASP A 407 -5.71 -13.71 6.47
N LEU A 408 -5.01 -14.83 6.50
CA LEU A 408 -4.52 -15.53 5.31
C LEU A 408 -5.40 -16.75 5.07
N PHE A 409 -5.97 -16.82 3.88
CA PHE A 409 -6.78 -17.93 3.41
C PHE A 409 -5.98 -18.79 2.43
N ASP A 410 -6.09 -20.11 2.56
CA ASP A 410 -5.57 -21.04 1.57
C ASP A 410 -6.49 -21.16 0.33
N ALA A 411 -6.08 -21.99 -0.63
CA ALA A 411 -6.84 -22.22 -1.87
C ALA A 411 -8.21 -22.87 -1.66
N ASP A 412 -8.43 -23.50 -0.51
CA ASP A 412 -9.71 -24.11 -0.12
C ASP A 412 -10.64 -23.13 0.63
N GLY A 413 -10.16 -21.88 0.86
CA GLY A 413 -10.87 -20.83 1.59
C GLY A 413 -10.85 -20.99 3.11
N ALA A 414 -9.89 -21.76 3.64
CA ALA A 414 -9.72 -21.90 5.09
C ALA A 414 -8.67 -20.91 5.60
N VAL A 415 -8.94 -20.29 6.76
CA VAL A 415 -7.97 -19.41 7.43
C VAL A 415 -6.84 -20.29 8.01
N THR A 416 -5.62 -20.10 7.53
CA THR A 416 -4.42 -20.81 7.97
C THR A 416 -3.59 -20.01 8.95
N TRP A 417 -3.66 -18.68 8.86
CA TRP A 417 -2.92 -17.75 9.69
C TRP A 417 -3.72 -16.47 9.92
N SER A 418 -3.56 -15.87 11.09
CA SER A 418 -4.17 -14.58 11.41
C SER A 418 -3.25 -13.71 12.23
N LEU A 419 -3.24 -12.41 11.95
CA LEU A 419 -2.57 -11.38 12.72
C LEU A 419 -3.61 -10.47 13.40
N GLY A 420 -3.56 -10.38 14.72
CA GLY A 420 -4.28 -9.37 15.49
C GLY A 420 -3.37 -8.17 15.72
N VAL A 421 -3.86 -6.96 15.42
CA VAL A 421 -3.18 -5.68 15.65
C VAL A 421 -3.97 -4.90 16.70
N THR A 422 -3.32 -4.46 17.76
CA THR A 422 -3.98 -3.67 18.81
C THR A 422 -3.15 -2.46 19.19
N CYS A 423 -3.82 -1.34 19.45
CA CYS A 423 -3.23 -0.12 19.99
C CYS A 423 -3.71 0.04 21.43
N GLY A 424 -2.80 -0.18 22.40
CA GLY A 424 -3.07 0.00 23.83
C GLY A 424 -2.82 1.45 24.22
N GLY A 425 -3.68 2.02 25.05
CA GLY A 425 -3.49 3.33 25.67
C GLY A 425 -4.35 3.41 26.90
N GLY A 426 -3.83 3.96 28.02
CA GLY A 426 -4.57 4.01 29.29
C GLY A 426 -5.91 4.74 29.17
N ALA A 427 -6.93 4.27 29.86
CA ALA A 427 -8.24 4.86 30.18
C ALA A 427 -9.09 5.52 29.06
N GLY A 428 -8.77 5.32 27.83
CA GLY A 428 -9.57 5.63 26.65
C GLY A 428 -8.94 4.88 25.49
N SER A 429 -9.64 3.86 24.96
CA SER A 429 -9.16 3.02 23.86
C SER A 429 -8.32 3.81 22.87
N GLY A 430 -7.02 3.48 22.78
CA GLY A 430 -6.14 4.06 21.78
C GLY A 430 -6.80 3.88 20.41
N SER A 431 -6.86 4.95 19.63
CA SER A 431 -7.38 4.87 18.27
C SER A 431 -6.35 4.13 17.42
N LEU A 432 -6.65 2.89 17.06
CA LEU A 432 -5.95 2.18 16.01
C LEU A 432 -6.63 2.49 14.68
N THR A 433 -5.85 2.93 13.71
CA THR A 433 -6.29 3.01 12.32
C THR A 433 -5.23 2.36 11.44
N PHE A 434 -5.63 1.39 10.64
CA PHE A 434 -4.84 0.90 9.51
C PHE A 434 -5.82 0.45 8.42
N ALA A 435 -5.51 0.77 7.18
CA ALA A 435 -6.44 0.53 6.07
C ALA A 435 -6.25 -0.85 5.44
N ARG A 436 -5.02 -1.33 5.38
CA ARG A 436 -4.64 -2.54 4.64
C ARG A 436 -3.39 -3.21 5.19
N ALA A 437 -3.17 -4.45 4.78
CA ALA A 437 -1.90 -5.13 4.93
C ALA A 437 -1.46 -5.63 3.55
N GLN A 438 -0.24 -5.32 3.15
CA GLN A 438 0.28 -5.65 1.83
C GLN A 438 1.57 -6.46 1.93
N PRO A 439 1.73 -7.56 1.17
CA PRO A 439 2.98 -8.31 1.11
C PRO A 439 4.16 -7.41 0.68
N ILE A 440 5.32 -7.63 1.30
CA ILE A 440 6.58 -6.94 0.97
C ILE A 440 7.73 -7.93 1.10
N THR A 441 8.76 -7.80 0.28
CA THR A 441 9.98 -8.62 0.33
C THR A 441 11.22 -7.76 0.56
N PHE A 442 12.25 -8.31 1.26
CA PHE A 442 13.52 -7.64 1.53
C PHE A 442 14.67 -8.21 0.69
#